data_ab03c189cf51ae19a086ea37d880fc6f
#
_entry.id   ab03c189cf51ae19a086ea37d880fc6f
#
_cell.length_a   1.000
_cell.length_b   1.000
_cell.length_c   1.000
_cell.angle_alpha   90.00
_cell.angle_beta   90.00
_cell.angle_gamma   90.00
#
_symmetry.space_group_name_H-M   'P 1'
#
loop_
_entity.id
_entity.type
_entity.pdbx_description
1 polymer ?
#
loop_
_entity_poly.entity_id
_entity_poly.type
_entity_poly.pdbx_seq_one_letter_code
_entity_poly.pdbx_strand_id
1 'polypeptide(L)'
;MSFAEIQAEYERIRQEERMALLRRTEEAYALDPGFLAIAEQRRAAALFVGTAIRQGMDAVGAAKAANEALNKLRDEERALLCAVGLPEEYLTLQHRCKYCEDTGYVGAPHRTPCTCLQKKLLGQARATSQIDERETFETFDAGIFPSEAQKKQMLAARRITEGYAEDFPATIKRNLLLLGTSGLGKTFLLNSIAARVLARGFAVKKVTAYTLMEQLLSGIRQNTDAAGSFLTVPLLLIDDLGTEPMINNITLEYLFSILNERHNAGLHTVIASNLNSEKLQERYGERIFSRLVSVDDSRILHLTGQNLRLCPARTKEA
;
A
#
# COMPACT_ATOMS: atom_id res chain seq x y z
N MET A 1 0.70 -10.94 7.36
CA MET A 1 1.90 -10.08 7.21
C MET A 1 1.44 -8.63 7.21
N SER A 2 2.03 -7.74 8.01
CA SER A 2 1.69 -6.30 8.00
C SER A 2 2.46 -5.57 6.88
N PHE A 3 2.10 -4.32 6.57
CA PHE A 3 2.88 -3.51 5.62
C PHE A 3 4.33 -3.32 6.12
N ALA A 4 4.51 -3.13 7.43
CA ALA A 4 5.83 -3.05 8.04
C ALA A 4 6.65 -4.34 7.86
N GLU A 5 6.02 -5.51 7.96
CA GLU A 5 6.67 -6.79 7.70
C GLU A 5 7.09 -6.96 6.24
N ILE A 6 6.27 -6.47 5.29
CA ILE A 6 6.65 -6.46 3.87
C ILE A 6 7.87 -5.57 3.65
N GLN A 7 7.93 -4.41 4.28
CA GLN A 7 9.08 -3.51 4.19
C GLN A 7 10.34 -4.11 4.82
N ALA A 8 10.20 -4.73 5.99
CA ALA A 8 11.28 -5.45 6.66
C ALA A 8 11.80 -6.62 5.80
N GLU A 9 10.91 -7.31 5.08
CA GLU A 9 11.30 -8.37 4.15
C GLU A 9 12.16 -7.84 3.00
N TYR A 10 11.80 -6.70 2.39
CA TYR A 10 12.63 -6.07 1.34
C TYR A 10 14.00 -5.66 1.88
N GLU A 11 14.05 -5.10 3.10
CA GLU A 11 15.32 -4.74 3.74
C GLU A 11 16.19 -5.97 3.97
N ARG A 12 15.61 -7.05 4.49
CA ARG A 12 16.32 -8.33 4.70
C ARG A 12 16.86 -8.88 3.38
N ILE A 13 16.06 -8.88 2.30
CA ILE A 13 16.51 -9.36 0.99
C ILE A 13 17.75 -8.56 0.51
N ARG A 14 17.72 -7.23 0.65
CA ARG A 14 18.86 -6.39 0.27
C ARG A 14 20.09 -6.64 1.14
N GLN A 15 19.91 -6.88 2.44
CA GLN A 15 21.00 -7.21 3.34
C GLN A 15 21.60 -8.57 3.01
N GLU A 16 20.77 -9.60 2.79
CA GLU A 16 21.19 -10.92 2.36
C GLU A 16 22.04 -10.87 1.09
N GLU A 17 21.59 -10.07 0.09
CA GLU A 17 22.33 -9.94 -1.16
C GLU A 17 23.64 -9.17 -0.99
N ARG A 18 23.68 -8.12 -0.17
CA ARG A 18 24.93 -7.42 0.17
C ARG A 18 25.95 -8.37 0.82
N MET A 19 25.50 -9.21 1.75
CA MET A 19 26.37 -10.21 2.38
C MET A 19 26.81 -11.29 1.39
N ALA A 20 25.94 -11.69 0.46
CA ALA A 20 26.29 -12.63 -0.60
C ALA A 20 27.33 -12.03 -1.56
N LEU A 21 27.19 -10.75 -1.93
CA LEU A 21 28.18 -10.05 -2.75
C LEU A 21 29.53 -9.96 -2.05
N LEU A 22 29.57 -9.67 -0.74
CA LEU A 22 30.83 -9.67 0.02
C LEU A 22 31.53 -11.02 -0.05
N ARG A 23 30.80 -12.12 0.18
CA ARG A 23 31.36 -13.48 0.04
C ARG A 23 31.90 -13.76 -1.35
N ARG A 24 31.13 -13.44 -2.41
CA ARG A 24 31.58 -13.59 -3.80
C ARG A 24 32.84 -12.74 -4.10
N THR A 25 32.93 -11.57 -3.47
CA THR A 25 34.12 -10.72 -3.61
C THR A 25 35.35 -11.35 -2.95
N GLU A 26 35.20 -11.90 -1.74
CA GLU A 26 36.29 -12.61 -1.05
C GLU A 26 36.72 -13.87 -1.83
N GLU A 27 35.77 -14.62 -2.37
CA GLU A 27 36.03 -15.78 -3.22
C GLU A 27 36.82 -15.39 -4.50
N ALA A 28 36.42 -14.29 -5.18
CA ALA A 28 37.14 -13.80 -6.34
C ALA A 28 38.56 -13.36 -6.01
N TYR A 29 38.79 -12.68 -4.88
CA TYR A 29 40.11 -12.25 -4.42
C TYR A 29 41.01 -13.45 -4.10
N ALA A 30 40.44 -14.54 -3.62
CA ALA A 30 41.18 -15.79 -3.36
C ALA A 30 41.54 -16.52 -4.66
N LEU A 31 40.76 -16.40 -5.72
CA LEU A 31 41.01 -17.00 -7.03
C LEU A 31 42.10 -16.28 -7.80
N ASP A 32 42.08 -14.95 -7.82
CA ASP A 32 43.09 -14.14 -8.52
C ASP A 32 43.32 -12.78 -7.81
N PRO A 33 44.58 -12.47 -7.40
CA PRO A 33 44.91 -11.19 -6.77
C PRO A 33 44.64 -9.96 -7.65
N GLY A 34 44.48 -10.11 -8.94
CA GLY A 34 44.14 -9.05 -9.89
C GLY A 34 42.82 -8.36 -9.55
N PHE A 35 41.84 -9.09 -8.98
CA PHE A 35 40.59 -8.49 -8.51
C PHE A 35 40.80 -7.48 -7.39
N LEU A 36 41.70 -7.77 -6.44
CA LEU A 36 42.04 -6.85 -5.37
C LEU A 36 42.70 -5.58 -5.92
N ALA A 37 43.65 -5.75 -6.85
CA ALA A 37 44.32 -4.61 -7.51
C ALA A 37 43.32 -3.72 -8.25
N ILE A 38 42.36 -4.28 -8.98
CA ILE A 38 41.29 -3.54 -9.66
C ILE A 38 40.42 -2.81 -8.64
N ALA A 39 40.05 -3.45 -7.51
CA ALA A 39 39.26 -2.81 -6.47
C ALA A 39 39.96 -1.61 -5.83
N GLU A 40 41.27 -1.69 -5.59
CA GLU A 40 42.09 -0.58 -5.08
C GLU A 40 42.16 0.57 -6.08
N GLN A 41 42.38 0.28 -7.35
CA GLN A 41 42.39 1.29 -8.42
C GLN A 41 41.03 1.96 -8.59
N ARG A 42 39.91 1.23 -8.49
CA ARG A 42 38.55 1.80 -8.47
C ARG A 42 38.35 2.74 -7.30
N ARG A 43 38.82 2.37 -6.11
CA ARG A 43 38.74 3.24 -4.94
C ARG A 43 39.54 4.52 -5.13
N ALA A 44 40.75 4.44 -5.70
CA ALA A 44 41.58 5.58 -6.04
C ALA A 44 40.92 6.48 -7.10
N ALA A 45 40.36 5.90 -8.16
CA ALA A 45 39.64 6.64 -9.19
C ALA A 45 38.40 7.36 -8.65
N ALA A 46 37.66 6.76 -7.72
CA ALA A 46 36.51 7.39 -7.07
C ALA A 46 36.92 8.59 -6.19
N LEU A 47 38.07 8.54 -5.53
CA LEU A 47 38.62 9.65 -4.70
C LEU A 47 39.28 10.73 -5.57
N PHE A 48 39.66 10.44 -6.79
CA PHE A 48 40.37 11.35 -7.69
C PHE A 48 39.61 12.64 -7.94
N VAL A 49 38.30 12.59 -8.16
CA VAL A 49 37.47 13.77 -8.46
C VAL A 49 37.62 14.84 -7.36
N GLY A 50 37.51 14.43 -6.10
CA GLY A 50 37.65 15.37 -4.97
C GLY A 50 39.06 15.95 -4.82
N THR A 51 40.11 15.19 -5.16
CA THR A 51 41.50 15.66 -5.09
C THR A 51 41.84 16.57 -6.28
N ALA A 52 41.38 16.21 -7.49
CA ALA A 52 41.60 16.98 -8.71
C ALA A 52 40.94 18.38 -8.65
N ILE A 53 39.71 18.47 -8.11
CA ILE A 53 39.03 19.75 -7.89
C ILE A 53 39.82 20.63 -6.87
N ARG A 54 40.33 20.04 -5.81
CA ARG A 54 41.17 20.77 -4.85
C ARG A 54 42.48 21.27 -5.45
N GLN A 55 42.97 20.62 -6.49
CA GLN A 55 44.19 21.00 -7.22
C GLN A 55 43.91 21.96 -8.39
N GLY A 56 42.67 22.46 -8.54
CA GLY A 56 42.32 23.46 -9.54
C GLY A 56 41.78 22.89 -10.88
N MET A 57 41.54 21.58 -10.99
CA MET A 57 40.89 21.01 -12.18
C MET A 57 39.40 21.37 -12.15
N ASP A 58 38.82 21.63 -13.33
CA ASP A 58 37.39 21.83 -13.43
C ASP A 58 36.61 20.52 -13.08
N ALA A 59 35.44 20.65 -12.47
CA ALA A 59 34.67 19.50 -12.00
C ALA A 59 34.22 18.56 -13.14
N VAL A 60 33.95 19.09 -14.33
CA VAL A 60 33.50 18.32 -15.49
C VAL A 60 34.65 17.49 -16.04
N GLY A 61 35.83 18.10 -16.20
CA GLY A 61 37.03 17.40 -16.63
C GLY A 61 37.48 16.30 -15.68
N ALA A 62 37.47 16.60 -14.37
CA ALA A 62 37.78 15.61 -13.32
C ALA A 62 36.79 14.42 -13.32
N ALA A 63 35.51 14.69 -13.46
CA ALA A 63 34.47 13.63 -13.53
C ALA A 63 34.60 12.78 -14.80
N LYS A 64 34.92 13.40 -15.97
CA LYS A 64 35.11 12.68 -17.20
C LYS A 64 36.31 11.74 -17.13
N ALA A 65 37.47 12.22 -16.65
CA ALA A 65 38.66 11.41 -16.46
C ALA A 65 38.43 10.22 -15.51
N ALA A 66 37.74 10.46 -14.39
CA ALA A 66 37.38 9.40 -13.46
C ALA A 66 36.46 8.34 -14.11
N ASN A 67 35.45 8.75 -14.86
CA ASN A 67 34.56 7.85 -15.57
C ASN A 67 35.26 7.00 -16.61
N GLU A 68 36.19 7.58 -17.39
CA GLU A 68 36.99 6.84 -18.35
C GLU A 68 37.86 5.77 -17.67
N ALA A 69 38.51 6.13 -16.56
CA ALA A 69 39.29 5.18 -15.76
C ALA A 69 38.41 4.06 -15.17
N LEU A 70 37.24 4.39 -14.63
CA LEU A 70 36.29 3.40 -14.06
C LEU A 70 35.73 2.45 -15.11
N ASN A 71 35.48 2.94 -16.34
CA ASN A 71 35.04 2.08 -17.46
C ASN A 71 36.11 1.09 -17.87
N LYS A 72 37.35 1.55 -17.99
CA LYS A 72 38.48 0.68 -18.29
C LYS A 72 38.67 -0.42 -17.26
N LEU A 73 38.62 -0.06 -15.96
CA LEU A 73 38.70 -1.03 -14.86
C LEU A 73 37.53 -2.02 -14.84
N ARG A 74 36.34 -1.60 -15.30
CA ARG A 74 35.19 -2.51 -15.46
C ARG A 74 35.43 -3.54 -16.57
N ASP A 75 36.02 -3.13 -17.69
CA ASP A 75 36.34 -4.05 -18.78
C ASP A 75 37.44 -5.02 -18.38
N GLU A 76 38.47 -4.57 -17.66
CA GLU A 76 39.52 -5.42 -17.07
C GLU A 76 38.93 -6.44 -16.08
N GLU A 77 38.01 -6.05 -15.19
CA GLU A 77 37.34 -6.97 -14.26
C GLU A 77 36.52 -8.03 -15.00
N ARG A 78 35.78 -7.64 -16.06
CA ARG A 78 35.04 -8.61 -16.89
C ARG A 78 35.95 -9.62 -17.57
N ALA A 79 37.07 -9.15 -18.14
CA ALA A 79 38.05 -10.04 -18.74
C ALA A 79 38.63 -11.02 -17.72
N LEU A 80 38.91 -10.56 -16.50
CA LEU A 80 39.41 -11.39 -15.42
C LEU A 80 38.37 -12.41 -14.96
N LEU A 81 37.11 -12.03 -14.81
CA LEU A 81 36.01 -12.94 -14.50
C LEU A 81 35.88 -14.06 -15.54
N CYS A 82 35.93 -13.72 -16.83
CA CYS A 82 35.91 -14.70 -17.90
C CYS A 82 37.11 -15.63 -17.83
N ALA A 83 38.30 -15.12 -17.52
CA ALA A 83 39.53 -15.92 -17.46
C ALA A 83 39.50 -16.96 -16.33
N VAL A 84 38.85 -16.65 -15.20
CA VAL A 84 38.66 -17.59 -14.07
C VAL A 84 37.38 -18.42 -14.18
N GLY A 85 36.61 -18.28 -15.28
CA GLY A 85 35.40 -19.06 -15.53
C GLY A 85 34.18 -18.61 -14.71
N LEU A 86 34.16 -17.36 -14.20
CA LEU A 86 33.04 -16.77 -13.48
C LEU A 86 32.14 -15.94 -14.41
N PRO A 87 30.83 -15.84 -14.10
CA PRO A 87 29.92 -14.98 -14.87
C PRO A 87 30.31 -13.50 -14.79
N GLU A 88 30.05 -12.72 -15.83
CA GLU A 88 30.33 -11.28 -15.88
C GLU A 88 29.64 -10.49 -14.74
N GLU A 89 28.46 -10.94 -14.32
CA GLU A 89 27.68 -10.32 -13.27
C GLU A 89 28.02 -10.82 -11.85
N TYR A 90 29.07 -11.66 -11.70
CA TYR A 90 29.40 -12.33 -10.42
C TYR A 90 29.67 -11.35 -9.29
N LEU A 91 30.34 -10.23 -9.58
CA LEU A 91 30.70 -9.17 -8.63
C LEU A 91 29.70 -8.00 -8.64
N THR A 92 28.48 -8.22 -9.09
CA THR A 92 27.41 -7.23 -9.04
C THR A 92 26.27 -7.67 -8.12
N LEU A 93 25.46 -6.71 -7.64
CA LEU A 93 24.27 -7.02 -6.86
C LEU A 93 23.24 -7.77 -7.71
N GLN A 94 22.80 -8.92 -7.23
CA GLN A 94 21.80 -9.76 -7.90
C GLN A 94 20.43 -9.56 -7.25
N HIS A 95 19.67 -8.61 -7.77
CA HIS A 95 18.36 -8.30 -7.27
C HIS A 95 17.32 -9.34 -7.70
N ARG A 96 16.43 -9.75 -6.75
CA ARG A 96 15.28 -10.61 -7.04
C ARG A 96 14.29 -9.93 -7.97
N CYS A 97 14.10 -8.63 -7.79
CA CYS A 97 13.30 -7.79 -8.68
C CYS A 97 14.20 -6.78 -9.41
N LYS A 98 14.46 -7.02 -10.68
CA LYS A 98 15.31 -6.14 -11.52
C LYS A 98 14.72 -4.74 -11.74
N TYR A 99 13.38 -4.57 -11.59
CA TYR A 99 12.71 -3.28 -11.85
C TYR A 99 12.87 -2.28 -10.69
N CYS A 100 12.84 -2.75 -9.45
CA CYS A 100 12.91 -1.88 -8.28
C CYS A 100 14.16 -2.14 -7.42
N GLU A 101 15.04 -3.03 -7.84
CA GLU A 101 16.24 -3.42 -7.09
C GLU A 101 15.91 -3.77 -5.63
N ASP A 102 14.83 -4.53 -5.46
CA ASP A 102 14.29 -4.98 -4.16
C ASP A 102 13.96 -3.85 -3.18
N THR A 103 13.65 -2.66 -3.67
CA THR A 103 13.13 -1.54 -2.85
C THR A 103 11.61 -1.55 -2.71
N GLY A 104 10.92 -2.25 -3.61
CA GLY A 104 9.46 -2.21 -3.73
C GLY A 104 8.93 -0.99 -4.49
N TYR A 105 9.77 -0.03 -4.87
CA TYR A 105 9.36 1.22 -5.54
C TYR A 105 10.25 1.52 -6.75
N VAL A 106 9.65 2.18 -7.75
CA VAL A 106 10.35 2.63 -8.97
C VAL A 106 10.11 4.13 -9.20
N GLY A 107 11.05 4.78 -9.89
CA GLY A 107 10.97 6.20 -10.27
C GLY A 107 11.48 7.17 -9.19
N ALA A 108 12.08 8.26 -9.65
CA ALA A 108 12.49 9.41 -8.84
C ALA A 108 12.17 10.68 -9.65
N PRO A 109 11.71 11.76 -9.03
CA PRO A 109 11.50 11.99 -7.59
C PRO A 109 10.21 11.36 -7.03
N HIS A 110 9.24 11.00 -7.90
CA HIS A 110 7.96 10.41 -7.51
C HIS A 110 8.05 8.89 -7.52
N ARG A 111 8.17 8.29 -6.33
CA ARG A 111 8.23 6.85 -6.17
C ARG A 111 6.86 6.21 -6.41
N THR A 112 6.78 5.35 -7.43
CA THR A 112 5.59 4.53 -7.68
C THR A 112 5.84 3.09 -7.23
N PRO A 113 4.82 2.41 -6.68
CA PRO A 113 4.98 1.02 -6.26
C PRO A 113 5.31 0.09 -7.42
N CYS A 114 6.32 -0.72 -7.24
CA CYS A 114 6.67 -1.75 -8.20
C CYS A 114 5.61 -2.86 -8.24
N THR A 115 5.47 -3.52 -9.37
CA THR A 115 4.56 -4.66 -9.53
C THR A 115 4.81 -5.79 -8.52
N CYS A 116 6.05 -5.98 -8.06
CA CYS A 116 6.37 -6.95 -7.03
C CYS A 116 5.76 -6.57 -5.67
N LEU A 117 5.76 -5.28 -5.29
CA LEU A 117 5.11 -4.79 -4.09
C LEU A 117 3.58 -4.88 -4.21
N GLN A 118 3.02 -4.47 -5.35
CA GLN A 118 1.58 -4.57 -5.59
C GLN A 118 1.08 -6.01 -5.45
N LYS A 119 1.80 -7.00 -6.02
CA LYS A 119 1.46 -8.42 -5.88
C LYS A 119 1.50 -8.90 -4.42
N LYS A 120 2.49 -8.46 -3.63
CA LYS A 120 2.58 -8.81 -2.20
C LYS A 120 1.42 -8.21 -1.40
N LEU A 121 1.10 -6.93 -1.63
CA LEU A 121 -0.01 -6.25 -0.96
C LEU A 121 -1.35 -6.88 -1.31
N LEU A 122 -1.57 -7.20 -2.59
CA LEU A 122 -2.77 -7.89 -3.04
C LEU A 122 -2.89 -9.29 -2.41
N GLY A 123 -1.81 -10.07 -2.40
CA GLY A 123 -1.78 -11.38 -1.73
C GLY A 123 -2.10 -11.29 -0.25
N GLN A 124 -1.59 -10.28 0.44
CA GLN A 124 -1.90 -10.01 1.84
C GLN A 124 -3.38 -9.62 2.04
N ALA A 125 -3.89 -8.71 1.21
CA ALA A 125 -5.28 -8.29 1.27
C ALA A 125 -6.24 -9.46 1.04
N ARG A 126 -5.94 -10.36 0.09
CA ARG A 126 -6.68 -11.62 -0.12
C ARG A 126 -6.70 -12.51 1.11
N ALA A 127 -5.57 -12.64 1.79
CA ALA A 127 -5.45 -13.52 2.95
C ALA A 127 -6.10 -12.96 4.22
N THR A 128 -6.18 -11.64 4.36
CA THR A 128 -6.57 -10.97 5.61
C THR A 128 -7.83 -10.12 5.52
N SER A 129 -8.31 -9.81 4.31
CA SER A 129 -9.43 -8.90 4.08
C SER A 129 -10.44 -9.52 3.12
N GLN A 130 -11.71 -9.35 3.40
CA GLN A 130 -12.82 -9.82 2.58
C GLN A 130 -13.06 -8.88 1.38
N ILE A 131 -12.03 -8.68 0.52
CA ILE A 131 -12.12 -7.82 -0.67
C ILE A 131 -12.49 -8.71 -1.87
N ASP A 132 -13.58 -8.38 -2.56
CA ASP A 132 -13.92 -8.99 -3.83
C ASP A 132 -13.25 -8.19 -4.97
N GLU A 133 -12.26 -8.80 -5.60
CA GLU A 133 -11.46 -8.17 -6.68
C GLU A 133 -12.25 -7.99 -7.98
N ARG A 134 -13.41 -8.63 -8.12
CA ARG A 134 -14.30 -8.43 -9.27
C ARG A 134 -15.09 -7.15 -9.17
N GLU A 135 -15.23 -6.60 -7.96
CA GLU A 135 -15.94 -5.34 -7.70
C GLU A 135 -14.96 -4.17 -7.78
N THR A 136 -14.81 -3.62 -8.98
CA THR A 136 -13.93 -2.48 -9.28
C THR A 136 -14.73 -1.34 -9.91
N PHE A 137 -14.15 -0.14 -10.00
CA PHE A 137 -14.80 0.99 -10.67
C PHE A 137 -15.02 0.70 -12.16
N GLU A 138 -14.19 -0.12 -12.79
CA GLU A 138 -14.30 -0.54 -14.19
C GLU A 138 -15.48 -1.50 -14.42
N THR A 139 -15.80 -2.35 -13.44
CA THR A 139 -16.91 -3.28 -13.51
C THR A 139 -18.25 -2.70 -13.03
N PHE A 140 -18.27 -1.41 -12.66
CA PHE A 140 -19.47 -0.73 -12.24
C PHE A 140 -20.50 -0.63 -13.39
N ASP A 141 -21.62 -1.32 -13.24
CA ASP A 141 -22.71 -1.29 -14.22
C ASP A 141 -23.84 -0.34 -13.76
N ALA A 142 -23.97 0.79 -14.46
CA ALA A 142 -25.02 1.76 -14.19
C ALA A 142 -26.41 1.30 -14.69
N GLY A 143 -26.46 0.25 -15.51
CA GLY A 143 -27.70 -0.30 -16.06
C GLY A 143 -28.55 -1.10 -15.07
N ILE A 144 -27.96 -1.53 -13.94
CA ILE A 144 -28.66 -2.32 -12.92
C ILE A 144 -29.63 -1.50 -12.06
N PHE A 145 -29.52 -0.16 -12.06
CA PHE A 145 -30.34 0.69 -11.20
C PHE A 145 -31.75 0.87 -11.79
N PRO A 146 -32.82 0.62 -10.98
CA PRO A 146 -34.20 0.59 -11.49
C PRO A 146 -34.76 1.96 -11.85
N SER A 147 -34.22 3.06 -11.33
CA SER A 147 -34.67 4.43 -11.64
C SER A 147 -33.50 5.35 -12.03
N GLU A 148 -33.78 6.31 -12.89
CA GLU A 148 -32.77 7.31 -13.31
C GLU A 148 -32.26 8.16 -12.13
N ALA A 149 -33.11 8.43 -11.11
CA ALA A 149 -32.71 9.13 -9.91
C ALA A 149 -31.66 8.35 -9.12
N GLN A 150 -31.89 7.03 -8.90
CA GLN A 150 -30.94 6.16 -8.21
C GLN A 150 -29.66 5.98 -9.02
N LYS A 151 -29.77 5.81 -10.33
CA LYS A 151 -28.62 5.73 -11.24
C LYS A 151 -27.76 6.99 -11.17
N LYS A 152 -28.36 8.18 -11.26
CA LYS A 152 -27.65 9.47 -11.16
C LYS A 152 -26.93 9.61 -9.82
N GLN A 153 -27.60 9.23 -8.72
CA GLN A 153 -27.00 9.26 -7.38
C GLN A 153 -25.82 8.31 -7.27
N MET A 154 -25.94 7.07 -7.78
CA MET A 154 -24.86 6.09 -7.72
C MET A 154 -23.69 6.42 -8.62
N LEU A 155 -23.92 7.03 -9.78
CA LEU A 155 -22.86 7.58 -10.62
C LEU A 155 -22.10 8.73 -9.91
N ALA A 156 -22.82 9.59 -9.19
CA ALA A 156 -22.19 10.62 -8.37
C ALA A 156 -21.37 10.01 -7.21
N ALA A 157 -21.93 9.03 -6.51
CA ALA A 157 -21.23 8.31 -5.44
C ALA A 157 -19.97 7.59 -5.98
N ARG A 158 -20.08 6.88 -7.11
CA ARG A 158 -18.93 6.29 -7.80
C ARG A 158 -17.84 7.33 -8.07
N ARG A 159 -18.18 8.46 -8.68
CA ARG A 159 -17.21 9.52 -9.01
C ARG A 159 -16.49 10.06 -7.77
N ILE A 160 -17.22 10.25 -6.66
CA ILE A 160 -16.67 10.74 -5.41
C ILE A 160 -15.71 9.69 -4.80
N THR A 161 -16.12 8.41 -4.78
CA THR A 161 -15.31 7.33 -4.21
C THR A 161 -14.10 7.01 -5.08
N GLU A 162 -14.22 7.11 -6.41
CA GLU A 162 -13.12 6.96 -7.36
C GLU A 162 -12.10 8.10 -7.17
N GLY A 163 -12.54 9.36 -7.10
CA GLY A 163 -11.67 10.50 -6.79
C GLY A 163 -10.97 10.35 -5.44
N TYR A 164 -11.68 9.88 -4.41
CA TYR A 164 -11.06 9.58 -3.11
C TYR A 164 -9.92 8.55 -3.24
N ALA A 165 -10.13 7.47 -4.00
CA ALA A 165 -9.13 6.43 -4.18
C ALA A 165 -7.94 6.89 -5.05
N GLU A 166 -8.19 7.77 -6.04
CA GLU A 166 -7.13 8.36 -6.88
C GLU A 166 -6.27 9.38 -6.11
N ASP A 167 -6.89 10.22 -5.28
CA ASP A 167 -6.19 11.25 -4.52
C ASP A 167 -5.49 10.68 -3.26
N PHE A 168 -5.81 9.45 -2.86
CA PHE A 168 -5.22 8.81 -1.67
C PHE A 168 -3.68 8.77 -1.77
N PRO A 169 -2.90 9.09 -0.72
CA PRO A 169 -3.29 9.48 0.64
C PRO A 169 -3.43 11.01 0.83
N ALA A 170 -3.41 11.80 -0.24
CA ALA A 170 -3.45 13.27 -0.18
C ALA A 170 -4.88 13.85 -0.07
N THR A 171 -5.88 13.00 0.15
CA THR A 171 -7.28 13.44 0.27
C THR A 171 -7.48 14.36 1.46
N ILE A 172 -8.14 15.50 1.25
CA ILE A 172 -8.47 16.46 2.32
C ILE A 172 -9.41 15.81 3.35
N LYS A 173 -10.44 15.08 2.86
CA LYS A 173 -11.38 14.33 3.71
C LYS A 173 -10.88 12.90 3.87
N ARG A 174 -10.23 12.62 4.99
CA ARG A 174 -9.65 11.30 5.28
C ARG A 174 -10.68 10.22 5.56
N ASN A 175 -11.85 10.62 6.09
CA ASN A 175 -12.95 9.72 6.38
C ASN A 175 -14.05 9.81 5.32
N LEU A 176 -14.59 8.67 4.91
CA LEU A 176 -15.71 8.59 3.99
C LEU A 176 -16.78 7.66 4.57
N LEU A 177 -18.01 8.15 4.69
CA LEU A 177 -19.15 7.40 5.18
C LEU A 177 -20.14 7.14 4.05
N LEU A 178 -20.48 5.88 3.82
CA LEU A 178 -21.51 5.42 2.88
C LEU A 178 -22.72 4.96 3.69
N LEU A 179 -23.75 5.79 3.76
CA LEU A 179 -24.95 5.52 4.54
C LEU A 179 -26.12 5.21 3.63
N GLY A 180 -26.97 4.25 4.01
CA GLY A 180 -28.17 3.90 3.25
C GLY A 180 -28.57 2.46 3.46
N THR A 181 -29.79 2.09 3.11
CA THR A 181 -30.36 0.76 3.31
C THR A 181 -29.55 -0.35 2.60
N SER A 182 -29.82 -1.61 2.93
CA SER A 182 -29.15 -2.75 2.31
C SER A 182 -29.42 -2.82 0.79
N GLY A 183 -28.45 -3.37 0.03
CA GLY A 183 -28.60 -3.61 -1.41
C GLY A 183 -28.47 -2.38 -2.30
N LEU A 184 -27.86 -1.29 -1.83
CA LEU A 184 -27.62 -0.08 -2.62
C LEU A 184 -26.20 0.00 -3.24
N GLY A 185 -25.36 -1.03 -3.09
CA GLY A 185 -24.01 -1.04 -3.69
C GLY A 185 -22.90 -0.46 -2.80
N LYS A 186 -23.13 -0.23 -1.49
CA LYS A 186 -22.10 0.28 -0.57
C LYS A 186 -20.86 -0.60 -0.51
N THR A 187 -21.04 -1.91 -0.32
CA THR A 187 -19.96 -2.90 -0.31
C THR A 187 -19.18 -2.93 -1.62
N PHE A 188 -19.87 -2.81 -2.76
CA PHE A 188 -19.25 -2.68 -4.08
C PHE A 188 -18.32 -1.46 -4.14
N LEU A 189 -18.77 -0.30 -3.68
CA LEU A 189 -17.94 0.91 -3.65
C LEU A 189 -16.74 0.75 -2.70
N LEU A 190 -16.91 0.08 -1.53
CA LEU A 190 -15.80 -0.25 -0.63
C LEU A 190 -14.74 -1.13 -1.32
N ASN A 191 -15.17 -2.19 -2.01
CA ASN A 191 -14.28 -3.08 -2.74
C ASN A 191 -13.57 -2.35 -3.89
N SER A 192 -14.28 -1.48 -4.62
CA SER A 192 -13.70 -0.67 -5.69
C SER A 192 -12.63 0.29 -5.17
N ILE A 193 -12.87 0.96 -4.03
CA ILE A 193 -11.86 1.79 -3.35
C ILE A 193 -10.64 0.93 -2.98
N ALA A 194 -10.88 -0.23 -2.34
CA ALA A 194 -9.82 -1.14 -1.93
C ALA A 194 -8.95 -1.57 -3.12
N ALA A 195 -9.58 -2.04 -4.20
CA ALA A 195 -8.88 -2.48 -5.41
C ALA A 195 -8.01 -1.37 -6.01
N ARG A 196 -8.55 -0.14 -6.12
CA ARG A 196 -7.81 1.00 -6.67
C ARG A 196 -6.64 1.43 -5.77
N VAL A 197 -6.82 1.52 -4.46
CA VAL A 197 -5.77 1.90 -3.51
C VAL A 197 -4.67 0.84 -3.43
N LEU A 198 -5.03 -0.45 -3.46
CA LEU A 198 -4.07 -1.56 -3.57
C LEU A 198 -3.27 -1.51 -4.87
N ALA A 199 -3.94 -1.24 -6.01
CA ALA A 199 -3.25 -1.10 -7.30
C ALA A 199 -2.25 0.06 -7.31
N ARG A 200 -2.50 1.11 -6.51
CA ARG A 200 -1.56 2.21 -6.30
C ARG A 200 -0.48 1.90 -5.25
N GLY A 201 -0.46 0.67 -4.71
CA GLY A 201 0.60 0.16 -3.82
C GLY A 201 0.50 0.57 -2.37
N PHE A 202 -0.69 0.93 -1.90
CA PHE A 202 -0.93 1.21 -0.50
C PHE A 202 -1.60 0.02 0.18
N ALA A 203 -1.25 -0.22 1.44
CA ALA A 203 -1.87 -1.27 2.22
C ALA A 203 -3.31 -0.90 2.58
N VAL A 204 -4.20 -1.87 2.42
CA VAL A 204 -5.62 -1.76 2.73
C VAL A 204 -6.04 -2.92 3.62
N LYS A 205 -6.86 -2.66 4.62
CA LYS A 205 -7.54 -3.68 5.41
C LYS A 205 -9.04 -3.44 5.37
N LYS A 206 -9.79 -4.40 4.83
CA LYS A 206 -11.25 -4.42 4.89
C LYS A 206 -11.71 -5.42 5.92
N VAL A 207 -12.71 -5.05 6.70
CA VAL A 207 -13.31 -5.88 7.76
C VAL A 207 -14.78 -5.51 7.91
N THR A 208 -15.63 -6.47 8.29
CA THR A 208 -16.97 -6.12 8.77
C THR A 208 -16.89 -5.61 10.21
N ALA A 209 -17.84 -4.77 10.62
CA ALA A 209 -17.90 -4.31 12.02
C ALA A 209 -17.99 -5.49 13.00
N TYR A 210 -18.70 -6.54 12.64
CA TYR A 210 -18.80 -7.78 13.42
C TYR A 210 -17.43 -8.43 13.61
N THR A 211 -16.72 -8.70 12.50
CA THR A 211 -15.39 -9.34 12.53
C THR A 211 -14.33 -8.47 13.22
N LEU A 212 -14.43 -7.15 13.08
CA LEU A 212 -13.57 -6.21 13.82
C LEU A 212 -13.70 -6.43 15.33
N MET A 213 -14.94 -6.44 15.85
CA MET A 213 -15.18 -6.63 17.26
C MET A 213 -14.80 -8.04 17.74
N GLU A 214 -15.07 -9.06 16.95
CA GLU A 214 -14.66 -10.44 17.25
C GLU A 214 -13.13 -10.57 17.40
N GLN A 215 -12.36 -9.98 16.48
CA GLN A 215 -10.89 -9.99 16.55
C GLN A 215 -10.37 -9.23 17.79
N LEU A 216 -10.93 -8.07 18.09
CA LEU A 216 -10.55 -7.29 19.27
C LEU A 216 -10.83 -8.06 20.58
N LEU A 217 -12.01 -8.64 20.71
CA LEU A 217 -12.38 -9.44 21.88
C LEU A 217 -11.53 -10.71 22.02
N SER A 218 -11.20 -11.35 20.91
CA SER A 218 -10.30 -12.51 20.89
C SER A 218 -8.89 -12.12 21.35
N GLY A 219 -8.39 -10.97 20.87
CA GLY A 219 -7.09 -10.44 21.28
C GLY A 219 -7.01 -10.18 22.79
N ILE A 220 -8.06 -9.62 23.39
CA ILE A 220 -8.12 -9.42 24.85
C ILE A 220 -8.02 -10.75 25.59
N ARG A 221 -8.79 -11.76 25.15
CA ARG A 221 -8.80 -13.08 25.79
C ARG A 221 -7.45 -13.79 25.68
N GLN A 222 -6.73 -13.58 24.58
CA GLN A 222 -5.43 -14.21 24.28
C GLN A 222 -4.23 -13.35 24.69
N ASN A 223 -4.48 -12.16 25.25
CA ASN A 223 -3.45 -11.16 25.59
C ASN A 223 -2.53 -10.84 24.40
N THR A 224 -3.12 -10.67 23.20
CA THR A 224 -2.41 -10.34 21.95
C THR A 224 -2.82 -8.95 21.46
N ASP A 225 -1.93 -8.27 20.74
CA ASP A 225 -2.23 -6.98 20.09
C ASP A 225 -3.08 -7.19 18.82
N ALA A 226 -4.37 -7.44 19.00
CA ALA A 226 -5.32 -7.53 17.90
C ALA A 226 -5.65 -6.15 17.29
N ALA A 227 -5.48 -5.07 18.03
CA ALA A 227 -5.78 -3.71 17.59
C ALA A 227 -4.72 -3.14 16.63
N GLY A 228 -3.44 -3.49 16.81
CA GLY A 228 -2.32 -2.91 16.08
C GLY A 228 -2.49 -2.91 14.57
N SER A 229 -3.02 -3.98 13.99
CA SER A 229 -3.25 -4.08 12.56
C SER A 229 -4.35 -3.13 12.03
N PHE A 230 -5.30 -2.71 12.87
CA PHE A 230 -6.32 -1.73 12.53
C PHE A 230 -5.83 -0.30 12.74
N LEU A 231 -4.90 -0.10 13.67
CA LEU A 231 -4.35 1.21 14.02
C LEU A 231 -3.25 1.67 13.07
N THR A 232 -2.54 0.74 12.40
CA THR A 232 -1.37 1.07 11.60
C THR A 232 -1.59 1.02 10.08
N VAL A 233 -2.65 0.34 9.60
CA VAL A 233 -2.91 0.25 8.16
C VAL A 233 -3.27 1.63 7.58
N PRO A 234 -2.68 2.06 6.45
CA PRO A 234 -2.98 3.35 5.82
C PRO A 234 -4.47 3.56 5.52
N LEU A 235 -5.15 2.55 4.98
CA LEU A 235 -6.58 2.61 4.71
C LEU A 235 -7.32 1.45 5.40
N LEU A 236 -8.23 1.79 6.31
CA LEU A 236 -9.15 0.86 6.94
C LEU A 236 -10.56 1.02 6.33
N LEU A 237 -11.13 -0.09 5.89
CA LEU A 237 -12.51 -0.17 5.39
C LEU A 237 -13.35 -0.98 6.36
N ILE A 238 -14.38 -0.37 6.95
CA ILE A 238 -15.31 -1.03 7.86
C ILE A 238 -16.65 -1.18 7.14
N ASP A 239 -17.03 -2.41 6.84
CA ASP A 239 -18.32 -2.72 6.22
C ASP A 239 -19.36 -3.07 7.27
N ASP A 240 -20.63 -2.77 6.95
CA ASP A 240 -21.80 -3.08 7.79
C ASP A 240 -21.71 -2.57 9.23
N LEU A 241 -21.19 -1.34 9.45
CA LEU A 241 -21.20 -0.70 10.76
C LEU A 241 -22.67 -0.62 11.28
N GLY A 242 -22.88 -1.12 12.49
CA GLY A 242 -24.22 -1.26 13.10
C GLY A 242 -24.69 -2.70 13.24
N THR A 243 -23.93 -3.68 12.73
CA THR A 243 -24.26 -5.12 12.85
C THR A 243 -23.49 -5.82 13.98
N GLU A 244 -22.45 -5.18 14.49
CA GLU A 244 -21.64 -5.72 15.58
C GLU A 244 -22.44 -5.81 16.90
N PRO A 245 -22.15 -6.81 17.77
CA PRO A 245 -22.79 -6.92 19.07
C PRO A 245 -22.37 -5.76 19.99
N MET A 246 -23.34 -5.20 20.72
CA MET A 246 -23.09 -4.19 21.74
C MET A 246 -22.81 -4.88 23.09
N ILE A 247 -21.55 -4.93 23.48
CA ILE A 247 -21.10 -5.60 24.71
C ILE A 247 -20.72 -4.52 25.73
N ASN A 248 -21.62 -4.22 26.70
CA ASN A 248 -21.37 -3.42 27.91
C ASN A 248 -20.28 -2.35 27.79
N ASN A 249 -20.47 -1.32 27.03
CA ASN A 249 -19.52 -0.23 26.74
C ASN A 249 -18.19 -0.66 26.04
N ILE A 250 -17.82 -1.94 26.08
CA ILE A 250 -16.57 -2.44 25.45
C ILE A 250 -16.56 -2.11 23.96
N THR A 251 -17.65 -2.40 23.25
CA THR A 251 -17.79 -2.11 21.82
C THR A 251 -17.58 -0.62 21.54
N LEU A 252 -18.19 0.25 22.33
CA LEU A 252 -18.10 1.70 22.16
C LEU A 252 -16.68 2.21 22.43
N GLU A 253 -16.04 1.75 23.49
CA GLU A 253 -14.69 2.18 23.85
C GLU A 253 -13.64 1.74 22.80
N TYR A 254 -13.73 0.50 22.32
CA TYR A 254 -12.80 0.03 21.27
C TYR A 254 -13.03 0.74 19.94
N LEU A 255 -14.27 0.92 19.51
CA LEU A 255 -14.59 1.64 18.29
C LEU A 255 -14.11 3.10 18.39
N PHE A 256 -14.35 3.75 19.51
CA PHE A 256 -13.87 5.10 19.76
C PHE A 256 -12.34 5.17 19.72
N SER A 257 -11.64 4.27 20.41
CA SER A 257 -10.18 4.21 20.44
C SER A 257 -9.61 4.09 19.02
N ILE A 258 -10.10 3.13 18.24
CA ILE A 258 -9.63 2.93 16.85
C ILE A 258 -9.86 4.19 16.00
N LEU A 259 -11.05 4.75 16.01
CA LEU A 259 -11.36 5.93 15.20
C LEU A 259 -10.54 7.15 15.63
N ASN A 260 -10.39 7.35 16.95
CA ASN A 260 -9.64 8.47 17.50
C ASN A 260 -8.14 8.36 17.26
N GLU A 261 -7.56 7.20 17.47
CA GLU A 261 -6.11 7.01 17.24
C GLU A 261 -5.76 7.09 15.75
N ARG A 262 -6.60 6.54 14.86
CA ARG A 262 -6.42 6.69 13.41
C ARG A 262 -6.54 8.14 12.97
N HIS A 263 -7.51 8.88 13.52
CA HIS A 263 -7.65 10.33 13.27
C HIS A 263 -6.38 11.08 13.68
N ASN A 264 -5.87 10.84 14.90
CA ASN A 264 -4.66 11.49 15.43
C ASN A 264 -3.40 11.13 14.62
N ALA A 265 -3.34 9.89 14.11
CA ALA A 265 -2.25 9.43 13.24
C ALA A 265 -2.38 9.89 11.78
N GLY A 266 -3.44 10.63 11.42
CA GLY A 266 -3.67 11.08 10.05
C GLY A 266 -4.03 9.97 9.06
N LEU A 267 -4.52 8.83 9.55
CA LEU A 267 -4.88 7.65 8.74
C LEU A 267 -6.31 7.74 8.21
N HIS A 268 -6.57 7.03 7.12
CA HIS A 268 -7.81 7.08 6.37
C HIS A 268 -8.76 5.94 6.75
N THR A 269 -10.05 6.27 6.94
CA THR A 269 -11.08 5.28 7.29
C THR A 269 -12.32 5.47 6.41
N VAL A 270 -12.75 4.40 5.73
CA VAL A 270 -14.00 4.39 4.97
C VAL A 270 -14.98 3.42 5.62
N ILE A 271 -16.20 3.87 5.82
CA ILE A 271 -17.22 3.12 6.58
C ILE A 271 -18.48 3.02 5.74
N ALA A 272 -19.04 1.80 5.64
CA ALA A 272 -20.38 1.58 5.14
C ALA A 272 -21.32 1.17 6.28
N SER A 273 -22.53 1.75 6.30
CA SER A 273 -23.55 1.41 7.28
C SER A 273 -24.94 1.35 6.66
N ASN A 274 -25.76 0.44 7.18
CA ASN A 274 -27.18 0.35 6.85
C ASN A 274 -28.03 1.31 7.68
N LEU A 275 -27.42 1.98 8.66
CA LEU A 275 -28.06 2.98 9.52
C LEU A 275 -27.98 4.37 8.87
N ASN A 276 -28.96 5.21 9.14
CA ASN A 276 -28.88 6.63 8.83
C ASN A 276 -28.13 7.39 9.95
N SER A 277 -27.90 8.68 9.77
CA SER A 277 -27.14 9.50 10.73
C SER A 277 -27.79 9.51 12.13
N GLU A 278 -29.10 9.58 12.22
CA GLU A 278 -29.85 9.61 13.49
C GLU A 278 -29.66 8.30 14.26
N LYS A 279 -29.84 7.15 13.59
CA LYS A 279 -29.64 5.83 14.19
C LYS A 279 -28.19 5.55 14.55
N LEU A 280 -27.21 6.10 13.79
CA LEU A 280 -25.81 6.01 14.17
C LEU A 280 -25.55 6.79 15.45
N GLN A 281 -26.07 8.01 15.59
CA GLN A 281 -25.93 8.81 16.80
C GLN A 281 -26.62 8.15 18.01
N GLU A 282 -27.84 7.62 17.82
CA GLU A 282 -28.55 6.87 18.85
C GLU A 282 -27.78 5.63 19.35
N ARG A 283 -27.19 4.88 18.38
CA ARG A 283 -26.48 3.62 18.68
C ARG A 283 -25.11 3.83 19.33
N TYR A 284 -24.33 4.81 18.85
CA TYR A 284 -22.94 5.01 19.25
C TYR A 284 -22.71 6.20 20.17
N GLY A 285 -23.72 7.01 20.39
CA GLY A 285 -23.63 8.24 21.19
C GLY A 285 -22.88 9.37 20.48
N GLU A 286 -22.97 10.56 21.04
CA GLU A 286 -22.41 11.79 20.49
C GLU A 286 -20.89 11.72 20.28
N ARG A 287 -20.17 11.08 21.21
CA ARG A 287 -18.71 11.01 21.21
C ARG A 287 -18.14 10.30 19.99
N ILE A 288 -18.71 9.16 19.60
CA ILE A 288 -18.29 8.41 18.41
C ILE A 288 -18.85 9.07 17.16
N PHE A 289 -20.13 9.45 17.19
CA PHE A 289 -20.79 10.07 16.06
C PHE A 289 -20.06 11.33 15.58
N SER A 290 -19.64 12.22 16.48
CA SER A 290 -18.88 13.42 16.12
C SER A 290 -17.55 13.12 15.41
N ARG A 291 -16.89 12.00 15.74
CA ARG A 291 -15.68 11.55 15.04
C ARG A 291 -15.98 11.01 13.64
N LEU A 292 -17.12 10.32 13.48
CA LEU A 292 -17.54 9.79 12.19
C LEU A 292 -17.91 10.89 11.19
N VAL A 293 -18.56 11.96 11.67
CA VAL A 293 -19.15 13.01 10.82
C VAL A 293 -18.43 14.37 10.89
N SER A 294 -17.20 14.39 11.42
CA SER A 294 -16.40 15.62 11.51
C SER A 294 -16.39 16.38 10.17
N VAL A 295 -16.83 17.64 10.18
CA VAL A 295 -16.93 18.48 8.97
C VAL A 295 -15.56 18.63 8.30
N ASP A 296 -14.49 18.70 9.07
CA ASP A 296 -13.15 18.93 8.54
C ASP A 296 -12.56 17.67 7.88
N ASP A 297 -12.79 16.49 8.45
CA ASP A 297 -12.13 15.25 8.05
C ASP A 297 -13.03 14.25 7.32
N SER A 298 -14.35 14.42 7.36
CA SER A 298 -15.29 13.41 6.87
C SER A 298 -16.12 13.92 5.68
N ARG A 299 -16.42 13.01 4.76
CA ARG A 299 -17.43 13.17 3.72
C ARG A 299 -18.49 12.09 3.89
N ILE A 300 -19.75 12.50 3.88
CA ILE A 300 -20.88 11.57 4.04
C ILE A 300 -21.62 11.47 2.72
N LEU A 301 -21.88 10.25 2.26
CA LEU A 301 -22.70 9.95 1.09
C LEU A 301 -23.95 9.20 1.57
N HIS A 302 -25.10 9.86 1.43
CA HIS A 302 -26.39 9.26 1.69
C HIS A 302 -26.90 8.58 0.41
N LEU A 303 -26.97 7.25 0.42
CA LEU A 303 -27.49 6.45 -0.68
C LEU A 303 -28.93 6.06 -0.42
N THR A 304 -29.79 6.33 -1.39
CA THR A 304 -31.23 6.04 -1.33
C THR A 304 -31.66 5.29 -2.58
N GLY A 305 -32.75 4.54 -2.47
CA GLY A 305 -33.29 3.82 -3.63
C GLY A 305 -33.81 2.43 -3.27
N GLN A 306 -34.10 1.68 -4.32
CA GLN A 306 -34.57 0.30 -4.19
C GLN A 306 -33.40 -0.67 -3.97
N ASN A 307 -33.66 -1.73 -3.18
CA ASN A 307 -32.71 -2.79 -2.95
C ASN A 307 -32.46 -3.60 -4.23
N LEU A 308 -31.25 -3.50 -4.79
CA LEU A 308 -30.88 -4.16 -6.03
C LEU A 308 -30.94 -5.69 -5.95
N ARG A 309 -30.79 -6.28 -4.76
CA ARG A 309 -30.89 -7.74 -4.55
C ARG A 309 -32.32 -8.27 -4.74
N LEU A 310 -33.32 -7.39 -4.65
CA LEU A 310 -34.74 -7.70 -4.83
C LEU A 310 -35.27 -7.31 -6.21
N CYS A 311 -34.46 -6.62 -7.01
CA CYS A 311 -34.82 -6.28 -8.37
C CYS A 311 -34.57 -7.50 -9.28
N PRO A 312 -35.53 -7.88 -10.17
CA PRO A 312 -35.29 -8.91 -11.14
C PRO A 312 -34.12 -8.52 -12.05
N ALA A 313 -33.21 -9.48 -12.29
CA ALA A 313 -32.14 -9.26 -13.25
C ALA A 313 -32.74 -8.83 -14.60
N ARG A 314 -32.39 -7.65 -15.08
CA ARG A 314 -32.72 -7.26 -16.45
C ARG A 314 -32.02 -8.26 -17.37
N THR A 315 -32.77 -9.08 -18.07
CA THR A 315 -32.28 -9.85 -19.20
C THR A 315 -31.58 -8.86 -20.13
N LYS A 316 -30.30 -9.06 -20.36
CA LYS A 316 -29.58 -8.35 -21.43
C LYS A 316 -30.31 -8.76 -22.70
N GLU A 317 -31.15 -7.91 -23.26
CA GLU A 317 -31.57 -8.01 -24.62
C GLU A 317 -30.33 -8.00 -25.50
N ALA A 318 -30.19 -9.06 -26.29
CA ALA A 318 -29.07 -9.36 -27.16
C ALA A 318 -28.95 -8.33 -28.31
#